data_4290ab12cef3e917cfa470e45cc30fc8
#
_entry.id   4290ab12cef3e917cfa470e45cc30fc8
#
_cell.length_a   1.000
_cell.length_b   1.000
_cell.length_c   1.000
_cell.angle_alpha   90.00
_cell.angle_beta   90.00
_cell.angle_gamma   90.00
#
_symmetry.space_group_name_H-M   'P 1'
#
loop_
_entity.id
_entity.type
_entity.pdbx_description
1 polymer ?
#
loop_
_entity_poly.entity_id
_entity_poly.type
_entity_poly.pdbx_seq_one_letter_code
_entity_poly.pdbx_strand_id
1 'polypeptide(L)'
;GKTPIGRCLDQDQFKDFAAIDQPDTRAVFNPGGTNERFARQYLTHAELITFPDNRFIFQELLAGRADVMFTDEIEVALKTQQHSLLCALLPGQRLTHQEKAIWLHKDDALKQHIDAWLQTILSDGSLKILFDDALGRSDAGPILR
;
A
#
# COMPACT_ATOMS: atom_id res chain seq x y z
N GLY A 1 4.32 -3.33 -4.39
CA GLY A 1 4.21 -2.11 -5.19
C GLY A 1 3.05 -1.23 -4.76
N LYS A 2 2.88 -0.09 -5.42
CA LYS A 2 1.77 0.83 -5.17
C LYS A 2 0.50 0.33 -5.83
N THR A 3 -0.62 0.50 -5.12
CA THR A 3 -1.97 0.27 -5.64
C THR A 3 -2.92 1.30 -5.01
N PRO A 4 -4.01 1.71 -5.70
CA PRO A 4 -4.95 2.67 -5.14
C PRO A 4 -5.93 2.01 -4.17
N ILE A 5 -6.23 2.72 -3.08
CA ILE A 5 -7.28 2.40 -2.11
C ILE A 5 -8.25 3.58 -1.99
N GLY A 6 -9.52 3.30 -1.86
CA GLY A 6 -10.59 4.28 -1.65
C GLY A 6 -11.81 3.63 -1.05
N ARG A 7 -12.96 4.32 -1.06
CA ARG A 7 -14.21 3.72 -0.61
C ARG A 7 -14.70 2.68 -1.62
N CYS A 8 -15.28 1.58 -1.13
CA CYS A 8 -15.84 0.54 -1.99
C CYS A 8 -16.92 1.06 -2.94
N LEU A 9 -17.69 2.06 -2.50
CA LEU A 9 -18.77 2.64 -3.32
C LEU A 9 -18.25 3.40 -4.56
N ASP A 10 -16.97 3.81 -4.58
CA ASP A 10 -16.34 4.53 -5.68
C ASP A 10 -15.62 3.59 -6.68
N GLN A 11 -15.60 2.28 -6.40
CA GLN A 11 -14.84 1.30 -7.19
C GLN A 11 -15.27 1.25 -8.65
N ASP A 12 -16.57 1.37 -8.94
CA ASP A 12 -17.10 1.38 -10.30
C ASP A 12 -16.72 2.64 -11.09
N GLN A 13 -16.48 3.76 -10.40
CA GLN A 13 -16.01 5.01 -11.00
C GLN A 13 -14.54 4.91 -11.38
N PHE A 14 -13.71 4.28 -10.55
CA PHE A 14 -12.25 4.20 -10.71
C PHE A 14 -11.82 2.89 -11.37
N LYS A 15 -12.22 2.66 -12.63
CA LYS A 15 -11.99 1.41 -13.39
C LYS A 15 -10.54 1.20 -13.83
N ASP A 16 -9.80 2.29 -14.00
CA ASP A 16 -8.40 2.30 -14.40
C ASP A 16 -7.69 3.55 -13.88
N PHE A 17 -6.39 3.62 -14.10
CA PHE A 17 -5.58 4.74 -13.63
C PHE A 17 -6.02 6.08 -14.25
N ALA A 18 -6.43 6.09 -15.52
CA ALA A 18 -6.89 7.31 -16.18
C ALA A 18 -8.21 7.83 -15.60
N ALA A 19 -9.10 6.93 -15.15
CA ALA A 19 -10.33 7.31 -14.46
C ALA A 19 -10.06 7.88 -13.05
N ILE A 20 -8.93 7.51 -12.43
CA ILE A 20 -8.50 8.07 -11.15
C ILE A 20 -7.83 9.44 -11.34
N ASP A 21 -7.00 9.63 -12.38
CA ASP A 21 -6.29 10.89 -12.61
C ASP A 21 -7.19 11.92 -13.33
N GLN A 22 -8.26 12.35 -12.66
CA GLN A 22 -9.20 13.34 -13.15
C GLN A 22 -9.23 14.58 -12.24
N PRO A 23 -9.56 15.78 -12.77
CA PRO A 23 -9.53 17.04 -12.01
C PRO A 23 -10.42 17.08 -10.77
N ASP A 24 -11.47 16.27 -10.73
CA ASP A 24 -12.43 16.15 -9.63
C ASP A 24 -12.06 15.05 -8.62
N THR A 25 -10.98 14.30 -8.88
CA THR A 25 -10.46 13.28 -7.96
C THR A 25 -9.49 13.88 -6.95
N ARG A 26 -9.74 13.68 -5.67
CA ARG A 26 -8.90 14.13 -4.57
C ARG A 26 -7.99 12.98 -4.11
N ALA A 27 -6.69 13.07 -4.45
CA ALA A 27 -5.69 12.08 -4.08
C ALA A 27 -4.93 12.53 -2.83
N VAL A 28 -5.06 11.78 -1.72
CA VAL A 28 -4.43 12.11 -0.44
C VAL A 28 -3.15 11.31 -0.23
N PHE A 29 -2.14 11.94 0.37
CA PHE A 29 -0.89 11.30 0.78
C PHE A 29 -0.29 12.00 2.01
N ASN A 30 0.55 11.27 2.74
CA ASN A 30 1.39 11.84 3.80
C ASN A 30 2.70 12.38 3.21
N PRO A 31 3.23 13.51 3.74
CA PRO A 31 4.42 14.14 3.21
C PRO A 31 5.70 13.35 3.46
N GLY A 32 6.68 13.51 2.59
CA GLY A 32 8.06 13.02 2.74
C GLY A 32 8.28 11.56 2.36
N GLY A 33 7.22 10.82 1.96
CA GLY A 33 7.30 9.39 1.69
C GLY A 33 7.26 9.01 0.22
N THR A 34 7.21 7.68 0.00
CA THR A 34 7.10 7.11 -1.35
C THR A 34 5.71 7.29 -1.94
N ASN A 35 4.67 7.46 -1.11
CA ASN A 35 3.31 7.73 -1.55
C ASN A 35 3.21 9.13 -2.18
N GLU A 36 3.79 10.15 -1.53
CA GLU A 36 3.88 11.49 -2.09
C GLU A 36 4.65 11.51 -3.42
N ARG A 37 5.83 10.87 -3.45
CA ARG A 37 6.62 10.80 -4.70
C ARG A 37 5.82 10.17 -5.83
N PHE A 38 5.12 9.06 -5.56
CA PHE A 38 4.27 8.42 -6.54
C PHE A 38 3.16 9.37 -7.02
N ALA A 39 2.40 9.95 -6.10
CA ALA A 39 1.29 10.83 -6.46
C ALA A 39 1.77 12.01 -7.32
N ARG A 40 2.83 12.72 -6.91
CA ARG A 40 3.37 13.87 -7.65
C ARG A 40 4.00 13.50 -9.01
N GLN A 41 4.50 12.27 -9.15
CA GLN A 41 5.12 11.81 -10.39
C GLN A 41 4.09 11.36 -11.43
N TYR A 42 3.01 10.73 -11.01
CA TYR A 42 2.11 10.03 -11.92
C TYR A 42 0.71 10.65 -12.04
N LEU A 43 0.25 11.38 -11.03
CA LEU A 43 -1.02 12.10 -11.10
C LEU A 43 -0.78 13.52 -11.64
N THR A 44 -1.38 13.79 -12.79
CA THR A 44 -1.17 15.05 -13.52
C THR A 44 -2.41 15.94 -13.54
N HIS A 45 -3.58 15.38 -13.26
CA HIS A 45 -4.87 16.06 -13.28
C HIS A 45 -5.54 16.08 -11.91
N ALA A 46 -5.42 15.00 -11.13
CA ALA A 46 -6.06 14.87 -9.82
C ALA A 46 -5.59 15.95 -8.82
N GLU A 47 -6.50 16.40 -7.96
CA GLU A 47 -6.17 17.29 -6.86
C GLU A 47 -5.32 16.55 -5.82
N LEU A 48 -4.11 17.07 -5.52
CA LEU A 48 -3.17 16.48 -4.59
C LEU A 48 -3.31 17.08 -3.19
N ILE A 49 -3.80 16.27 -2.24
CA ILE A 49 -4.03 16.66 -0.85
C ILE A 49 -2.94 16.10 0.05
N THR A 50 -2.21 16.97 0.73
CA THR A 50 -1.24 16.58 1.76
C THR A 50 -1.93 16.44 3.12
N PHE A 51 -1.81 15.26 3.75
CA PHE A 51 -2.32 15.02 5.10
C PHE A 51 -1.16 14.59 6.02
N PRO A 52 -0.86 15.36 7.09
CA PRO A 52 0.39 15.19 7.83
C PRO A 52 0.45 13.95 8.72
N ASP A 53 -0.69 13.44 9.21
CA ASP A 53 -0.73 12.30 10.13
C ASP A 53 -1.13 11.00 9.45
N ASN A 54 -0.13 10.18 9.14
CA ASN A 54 -0.33 8.89 8.45
C ASN A 54 -1.23 7.90 9.23
N ARG A 55 -1.39 8.07 10.53
CA ARG A 55 -2.26 7.19 11.34
C ARG A 55 -3.74 7.39 11.05
N PHE A 56 -4.11 8.61 10.66
CA PHE A 56 -5.50 9.01 10.42
C PHE A 56 -5.85 9.25 8.95
N ILE A 57 -4.89 9.09 8.03
CA ILE A 57 -5.10 9.40 6.61
C ILE A 57 -6.22 8.57 5.96
N PHE A 58 -6.44 7.33 6.38
CA PHE A 58 -7.53 6.49 5.88
C PHE A 58 -8.92 6.98 6.33
N GLN A 59 -8.98 7.77 7.41
CA GLN A 59 -10.23 8.40 7.84
C GLN A 59 -10.64 9.53 6.89
N GLU A 60 -9.71 10.14 6.15
CA GLU A 60 -10.02 11.12 5.11
C GLU A 60 -10.80 10.46 3.95
N LEU A 61 -10.41 9.24 3.57
CA LEU A 61 -11.14 8.44 2.59
C LEU A 61 -12.53 8.06 3.10
N LEU A 62 -12.62 7.49 4.32
CA LEU A 62 -13.88 7.06 4.92
C LEU A 62 -14.86 8.20 5.09
N ALA A 63 -14.38 9.40 5.44
CA ALA A 63 -15.19 10.60 5.61
C ALA A 63 -15.54 11.32 4.30
N GLY A 64 -15.06 10.84 3.14
CA GLY A 64 -15.27 11.47 1.84
C GLY A 64 -14.57 12.81 1.66
N ARG A 65 -13.54 13.11 2.47
CA ARG A 65 -12.71 14.30 2.30
C ARG A 65 -11.59 14.10 1.27
N ALA A 66 -11.25 12.84 0.99
CA ALA A 66 -10.44 12.42 -0.14
C ALA A 66 -11.09 11.20 -0.82
N ASP A 67 -10.69 10.92 -2.05
CA ASP A 67 -11.29 9.86 -2.87
C ASP A 67 -10.34 8.67 -3.03
N VAL A 68 -9.05 8.92 -3.14
CA VAL A 68 -8.03 7.88 -3.37
C VAL A 68 -6.74 8.16 -2.60
N MET A 69 -6.07 7.09 -2.21
CA MET A 69 -4.69 7.08 -1.76
C MET A 69 -3.93 5.98 -2.49
N PHE A 70 -2.72 6.29 -2.95
CA PHE A 70 -1.81 5.28 -3.50
C PHE A 70 -0.82 4.86 -2.42
N THR A 71 -0.89 3.60 -2.04
CA THR A 71 -0.02 3.05 -1.01
C THR A 71 0.41 1.63 -1.34
N ASP A 72 1.19 0.99 -0.48
CA ASP A 72 1.70 -0.35 -0.71
C ASP A 72 0.57 -1.39 -0.67
N GLU A 73 0.59 -2.34 -1.59
CA GLU A 73 -0.40 -3.43 -1.70
C GLU A 73 -0.65 -4.15 -0.37
N ILE A 74 0.39 -4.37 0.44
CA ILE A 74 0.27 -4.97 1.78
C ILE A 74 -0.53 -4.08 2.72
N GLU A 75 -0.32 -2.76 2.67
CA GLU A 75 -1.09 -1.82 3.48
C GLU A 75 -2.55 -1.76 3.03
N VAL A 76 -2.79 -1.79 1.72
CA VAL A 76 -4.17 -1.90 1.18
C VAL A 76 -4.85 -3.16 1.70
N ALA A 77 -4.17 -4.31 1.63
CA ALA A 77 -4.71 -5.59 2.13
C ALA A 77 -5.07 -5.52 3.63
N LEU A 78 -4.21 -4.92 4.45
CA LEU A 78 -4.46 -4.72 5.88
C LEU A 78 -5.64 -3.77 6.12
N LYS A 79 -5.67 -2.64 5.41
CA LYS A 79 -6.71 -1.61 5.63
C LYS A 79 -8.09 -2.04 5.16
N THR A 80 -8.19 -2.77 4.07
CA THR A 80 -9.47 -3.33 3.59
C THR A 80 -10.01 -4.41 4.51
N GLN A 81 -9.15 -5.14 5.21
CA GLN A 81 -9.56 -6.06 6.26
C GLN A 81 -10.05 -5.33 7.52
N GLN A 82 -9.37 -4.27 7.94
CA GLN A 82 -9.73 -3.49 9.13
C GLN A 82 -11.00 -2.64 8.94
N HIS A 83 -11.28 -2.24 7.70
CA HIS A 83 -12.37 -1.31 7.36
C HIS A 83 -13.15 -1.82 6.14
N SER A 84 -14.31 -2.41 6.37
CA SER A 84 -15.15 -3.00 5.32
C SER A 84 -15.67 -2.02 4.27
N LEU A 85 -15.57 -0.71 4.52
CA LEU A 85 -15.94 0.35 3.57
C LEU A 85 -14.77 0.76 2.65
N LEU A 86 -13.56 0.28 2.90
CA LEU A 86 -12.39 0.52 2.06
C LEU A 86 -12.13 -0.68 1.13
N CYS A 87 -11.84 -0.39 -0.12
CA CYS A 87 -11.53 -1.38 -1.16
C CYS A 87 -10.27 -0.98 -1.94
N ALA A 88 -9.55 -1.98 -2.46
CA ALA A 88 -8.62 -1.76 -3.55
C ALA A 88 -9.41 -1.31 -4.77
N LEU A 89 -9.12 -0.12 -5.31
CA LEU A 89 -9.87 0.42 -6.46
C LEU A 89 -9.50 -0.26 -7.78
N LEU A 90 -8.24 -0.70 -7.91
CA LEU A 90 -7.75 -1.48 -9.04
C LEU A 90 -7.28 -2.87 -8.57
N PRO A 91 -8.20 -3.79 -8.23
CA PRO A 91 -7.83 -5.09 -7.66
C PRO A 91 -6.95 -5.89 -8.63
N GLY A 92 -5.86 -6.47 -8.09
CA GLY A 92 -4.90 -7.24 -8.88
C GLY A 92 -3.91 -6.40 -9.70
N GLN A 93 -4.03 -5.07 -9.74
CA GLN A 93 -3.10 -4.20 -10.43
C GLN A 93 -2.05 -3.66 -9.46
N ARG A 94 -0.79 -3.90 -9.79
CA ARG A 94 0.38 -3.36 -9.12
C ARG A 94 1.06 -2.33 -10.03
N LEU A 95 1.00 -1.06 -9.65
CA LEU A 95 1.46 0.04 -10.50
C LEU A 95 2.98 0.25 -10.44
N THR A 96 3.63 -0.23 -9.37
CA THR A 96 5.09 -0.19 -9.20
C THR A 96 5.60 -1.51 -8.66
N HIS A 97 6.90 -1.77 -8.84
CA HIS A 97 7.60 -2.84 -8.15
C HIS A 97 8.61 -2.26 -7.17
N GLN A 98 8.56 -2.69 -5.91
CA GLN A 98 9.49 -2.26 -4.87
C GLN A 98 9.77 -3.43 -3.93
N GLU A 99 11.04 -3.69 -3.71
CA GLU A 99 11.47 -4.66 -2.72
C GLU A 99 11.32 -4.07 -1.31
N LYS A 100 11.07 -4.93 -0.34
CA LYS A 100 11.09 -4.59 1.08
C LYS A 100 12.42 -5.05 1.66
N ALA A 101 12.98 -4.26 2.54
CA ALA A 101 14.24 -4.56 3.19
C ALA A 101 14.22 -4.12 4.65
N ILE A 102 15.08 -4.73 5.45
CA ILE A 102 15.35 -4.31 6.82
C ILE A 102 16.45 -3.26 6.77
N TRP A 103 16.18 -2.09 7.31
CA TRP A 103 17.19 -1.05 7.42
C TRP A 103 17.99 -1.24 8.71
N LEU A 104 19.30 -1.36 8.55
CA LEU A 104 20.24 -1.50 9.65
C LEU A 104 21.23 -0.32 9.65
N HIS A 105 21.81 0.01 10.83
CA HIS A 105 23.03 0.80 10.85
C HIS A 105 24.18 -0.01 10.23
N LYS A 106 25.25 0.65 9.82
CA LYS A 106 26.37 -0.02 9.14
C LYS A 106 27.12 -0.93 10.14
N ASP A 107 26.81 -2.22 10.07
CA ASP A 107 27.40 -3.31 10.87
C ASP A 107 27.36 -4.59 10.01
N ASP A 108 28.50 -4.99 9.51
CA ASP A 108 28.59 -6.13 8.59
C ASP A 108 28.28 -7.46 9.28
N ALA A 109 28.61 -7.62 10.55
CA ALA A 109 28.30 -8.84 11.31
C ALA A 109 26.78 -8.96 11.55
N LEU A 110 26.13 -7.88 11.97
CA LEU A 110 24.69 -7.84 12.14
C LEU A 110 23.97 -8.09 10.80
N LYS A 111 24.46 -7.47 9.71
CA LYS A 111 23.90 -7.67 8.37
C LYS A 111 23.96 -9.16 7.96
N GLN A 112 25.10 -9.81 8.13
CA GLN A 112 25.25 -11.24 7.82
C GLN A 112 24.28 -12.12 8.62
N HIS A 113 24.08 -11.83 9.90
CA HIS A 113 23.12 -12.56 10.74
C HIS A 113 21.67 -12.36 10.26
N ILE A 114 21.29 -11.12 9.96
CA ILE A 114 19.94 -10.81 9.47
C ILE A 114 19.70 -11.42 8.08
N ASP A 115 20.68 -11.35 7.17
CA ASP A 115 20.58 -11.96 5.84
C ASP A 115 20.43 -13.49 5.93
N ALA A 116 21.21 -14.15 6.79
CA ALA A 116 21.10 -15.59 7.00
C ALA A 116 19.73 -15.99 7.59
N TRP A 117 19.25 -15.22 8.58
CA TRP A 117 17.93 -15.44 9.15
C TRP A 117 16.82 -15.23 8.11
N LEU A 118 16.89 -14.15 7.31
CA LEU A 118 15.92 -13.88 6.24
C LEU A 118 15.90 -15.01 5.20
N GLN A 119 17.06 -15.51 4.79
CA GLN A 119 17.16 -16.66 3.89
C GLN A 119 16.46 -17.90 4.46
N THR A 120 16.61 -18.15 5.76
CA THR A 120 15.97 -19.29 6.43
C THR A 120 14.44 -19.14 6.39
N ILE A 121 13.89 -18.02 6.86
CA ILE A 121 12.43 -17.83 6.95
C ILE A 121 11.75 -17.67 5.59
N LEU A 122 12.49 -17.26 4.56
CA LEU A 122 12.03 -17.25 3.18
C LEU A 122 11.96 -18.68 2.61
N SER A 123 13.00 -19.49 2.87
CA SER A 123 13.12 -20.84 2.31
C SER A 123 12.19 -21.87 2.98
N ASP A 124 11.95 -21.74 4.29
CA ASP A 124 11.08 -22.66 5.05
C ASP A 124 9.59 -22.24 5.05
N GLY A 125 9.27 -21.09 4.46
CA GLY A 125 7.90 -20.57 4.38
C GLY A 125 7.41 -19.85 5.64
N SER A 126 8.22 -19.75 6.70
CA SER A 126 7.85 -19.08 7.96
C SER A 126 7.45 -17.63 7.75
N LEU A 127 8.14 -16.90 6.86
CA LEU A 127 7.81 -15.51 6.54
C LEU A 127 6.40 -15.40 5.95
N LYS A 128 6.01 -16.32 5.06
CA LYS A 128 4.66 -16.36 4.49
C LYS A 128 3.61 -16.57 5.59
N ILE A 129 3.85 -17.52 6.49
CA ILE A 129 2.93 -17.80 7.60
C ILE A 129 2.74 -16.56 8.49
N LEU A 130 3.83 -15.86 8.83
CA LEU A 130 3.78 -14.63 9.63
C LEU A 130 2.97 -13.53 8.93
N PHE A 131 3.12 -13.37 7.61
CA PHE A 131 2.34 -12.40 6.84
C PHE A 131 0.87 -12.78 6.75
N ASP A 132 0.56 -14.06 6.49
CA ASP A 132 -0.81 -14.55 6.39
C ASP A 132 -1.53 -14.38 7.74
N ASP A 133 -0.88 -14.69 8.86
CA ASP A 133 -1.42 -14.49 10.21
C ASP A 133 -1.66 -13.00 10.50
N ALA A 134 -0.66 -12.14 10.24
CA ALA A 134 -0.78 -10.69 10.44
C ALA A 134 -1.87 -10.04 9.58
N LEU A 135 -2.15 -10.61 8.40
CA LEU A 135 -3.21 -10.17 7.49
C LEU A 135 -4.53 -10.90 7.69
N GLY A 136 -4.64 -11.80 8.69
CA GLY A 136 -5.83 -12.61 8.95
C GLY A 136 -6.22 -13.52 7.78
N ARG A 137 -5.24 -13.98 7.01
CA ARG A 137 -5.43 -14.80 5.79
C ARG A 137 -4.92 -16.21 6.05
N SER A 138 -5.81 -17.13 6.33
CA SER A 138 -5.48 -18.56 6.40
C SER A 138 -5.25 -19.21 5.02
N ASP A 139 -5.74 -18.58 3.93
CA ASP A 139 -5.74 -19.16 2.56
C ASP A 139 -5.33 -18.15 1.46
N ALA A 140 -4.60 -17.10 1.77
CA ALA A 140 -4.21 -16.11 0.77
C ALA A 140 -3.12 -16.67 -0.14
N GLY A 141 -3.39 -16.71 -1.43
CA GLY A 141 -2.41 -17.00 -2.47
C GLY A 141 -1.16 -16.09 -2.37
N PRO A 142 -0.07 -16.42 -3.06
CA PRO A 142 1.26 -15.85 -2.80
C PRO A 142 1.30 -14.34 -3.05
N ILE A 143 1.37 -13.55 -1.97
CA ILE A 143 1.75 -12.13 -2.02
C ILE A 143 3.28 -12.00 -2.17
N LEU A 144 4.02 -13.06 -1.83
CA LEU A 144 5.48 -13.10 -1.88
C LEU A 144 5.93 -13.99 -3.04
N ARG A 145 6.17 -13.40 -4.19
CA ARG A 145 7.02 -13.91 -5.27
C ARG A 145 7.99 -12.83 -5.67
#